data_357b8a46a95b08392cb66f7741bc212d
#
_entry.id   357b8a46a95b08392cb66f7741bc212d
#
_cell.length_a   1.000
_cell.length_b   1.000
_cell.length_c   1.000
_cell.angle_alpha   90.00
_cell.angle_beta   90.00
_cell.angle_gamma   90.00
#
_symmetry.space_group_name_H-M   'P 1'
#
loop_
_entity.id
_entity.type
_entity.pdbx_description
1 polymer ?
#
loop_
_entity_poly.entity_id
_entity_poly.type
_entity_poly.pdbx_seq_one_letter_code
_entity_poly.pdbx_strand_id
1 'polypeptide(L)'
;MVCPAPRQPMSPRARAMRIAMDVGRSHGFMVSDRLIWIDLEMTGLDPEENVIIEIATIVTDSDLNIIAEGPNIAIFQPEEELEKMDEWNVTHHTANGLIDAVRESDVSNATAEIRTLEFLREYCEAGQSLLCGNTIGQDRRFLRAHMPTLQEFCHYRSIDVSSVKELSSRWYPKEKGFAKPSGHRALDDIKGSIRELAHYRESIFK
;
A
#
# COMPACT_ATOMS: atom_id res chain seq x y z
N MET A 1 54.64 11.79 23.56
CA MET A 1 53.54 11.01 22.93
C MET A 1 53.13 9.92 23.91
N VAL A 2 51.99 10.06 24.59
CA VAL A 2 51.51 9.10 25.56
C VAL A 2 50.42 8.25 24.83
N CYS A 3 50.72 6.97 24.69
CA CYS A 3 49.77 6.00 24.09
C CYS A 3 48.60 5.78 25.07
N PRO A 4 47.33 5.82 24.62
CA PRO A 4 46.20 5.50 25.48
C PRO A 4 46.14 3.99 25.76
N ALA A 5 45.89 3.65 27.04
CA ALA A 5 45.80 2.27 27.50
C ALA A 5 44.62 1.51 26.85
N PRO A 6 44.73 0.18 26.64
CA PRO A 6 43.68 -0.61 26.04
C PRO A 6 42.46 -0.70 26.99
N ARG A 7 41.26 -0.49 26.42
CA ARG A 7 39.97 -0.61 27.16
C ARG A 7 39.76 -2.08 27.60
N GLN A 8 39.54 -2.29 28.88
CA GLN A 8 39.19 -3.61 29.41
C GLN A 8 37.83 -4.09 28.87
N PRO A 9 37.68 -5.40 28.61
CA PRO A 9 36.40 -5.97 28.18
C PRO A 9 35.37 -5.87 29.31
N MET A 10 34.16 -5.40 28.95
CA MET A 10 33.03 -5.29 29.89
C MET A 10 32.59 -6.67 30.41
N SER A 11 32.27 -6.75 31.70
CA SER A 11 31.73 -7.94 32.31
C SER A 11 30.40 -8.38 31.70
N PRO A 12 30.03 -9.68 31.72
CA PRO A 12 28.76 -10.18 31.21
C PRO A 12 27.53 -9.45 31.81
N ARG A 13 27.64 -9.03 33.08
CA ARG A 13 26.59 -8.29 33.79
C ARG A 13 26.42 -6.86 33.27
N ALA A 14 27.52 -6.19 32.93
CA ALA A 14 27.51 -4.87 32.33
C ALA A 14 26.99 -4.89 30.86
N ARG A 15 27.24 -6.00 30.16
CA ARG A 15 26.73 -6.23 28.80
C ARG A 15 25.21 -6.48 28.81
N ALA A 16 24.72 -7.29 29.78
CA ALA A 16 23.29 -7.53 29.97
C ALA A 16 22.54 -6.27 30.41
N MET A 17 23.14 -5.42 31.26
CA MET A 17 22.56 -4.17 31.73
C MET A 17 22.51 -3.11 30.60
N ARG A 18 23.48 -3.11 29.66
CA ARG A 18 23.46 -2.23 28.49
C ARG A 18 22.41 -2.67 27.46
N ILE A 19 22.21 -3.96 27.27
CA ILE A 19 21.11 -4.50 26.44
C ILE A 19 19.74 -4.17 27.07
N ALA A 20 19.60 -4.28 28.41
CA ALA A 20 18.38 -3.92 29.12
C ALA A 20 18.10 -2.39 29.12
N MET A 21 19.13 -1.54 29.06
CA MET A 21 18.98 -0.09 28.96
C MET A 21 18.64 0.39 27.53
N ASP A 22 19.03 -0.37 26.49
CA ASP A 22 18.65 -0.08 25.10
C ASP A 22 17.22 -0.50 24.78
N VAL A 23 16.66 -1.46 25.53
CA VAL A 23 15.23 -1.87 25.42
C VAL A 23 14.28 -0.88 26.12
N GLY A 24 14.79 0.04 26.95
CA GLY A 24 14.00 1.02 27.73
C GLY A 24 13.81 2.38 27.07
N ARG A 25 14.27 2.60 25.84
CA ARG A 25 14.07 3.88 25.12
C ARG A 25 13.00 3.73 24.04
N SER A 26 11.90 4.41 24.31
CA SER A 26 10.77 4.70 23.44
C SER A 26 9.84 3.53 23.11
N HIS A 27 8.78 3.34 23.93
CA HIS A 27 7.48 2.98 23.41
C HIS A 27 6.89 4.18 22.61
N GLY A 28 7.67 4.76 21.72
CA GLY A 28 7.17 5.47 20.56
C GLY A 28 6.72 4.39 19.60
N PHE A 29 5.51 4.47 19.11
CA PHE A 29 4.98 3.67 18.03
C PHE A 29 6.05 3.54 16.94
N MET A 30 6.74 2.40 16.88
CA MET A 30 7.67 2.08 15.81
C MET A 30 6.82 1.74 14.59
N VAL A 31 6.38 2.76 13.89
CA VAL A 31 5.85 2.58 12.53
C VAL A 31 7.01 2.06 11.70
N SER A 32 6.83 0.96 11.01
CA SER A 32 7.81 0.43 10.06
C SER A 32 8.21 1.53 9.07
N ASP A 33 9.45 1.53 8.63
CA ASP A 33 9.91 2.37 7.53
C ASP A 33 9.39 1.87 6.16
N ARG A 34 8.59 0.79 6.15
CA ARG A 34 7.96 0.21 4.97
C ARG A 34 6.54 0.71 4.81
N LEU A 35 6.17 1.04 3.58
CA LEU A 35 4.83 1.42 3.17
C LEU A 35 4.27 0.37 2.23
N ILE A 36 3.05 -0.07 2.48
CA ILE A 36 2.30 -1.00 1.64
C ILE A 36 1.39 -0.17 0.72
N TRP A 37 1.57 -0.32 -0.57
CA TRP A 37 0.71 0.29 -1.58
C TRP A 37 -0.17 -0.81 -2.16
N ILE A 38 -1.48 -0.62 -2.08
CA ILE A 38 -2.47 -1.49 -2.71
C ILE A 38 -3.42 -0.61 -3.49
N ASP A 39 -3.82 -1.10 -4.65
CA ASP A 39 -4.88 -0.54 -5.45
C ASP A 39 -5.78 -1.68 -5.93
N LEU A 40 -7.07 -1.46 -5.93
CA LEU A 40 -8.09 -2.43 -6.31
C LEU A 40 -8.90 -1.90 -7.48
N GLU A 41 -9.19 -2.76 -8.46
CA GLU A 41 -10.27 -2.53 -9.40
C GLU A 41 -11.49 -3.35 -8.95
N MET A 42 -12.66 -2.74 -9.05
CA MET A 42 -13.91 -3.34 -8.55
C MET A 42 -15.05 -3.19 -9.58
N THR A 43 -16.09 -3.97 -9.42
CA THR A 43 -17.30 -3.85 -10.27
C THR A 43 -18.17 -2.64 -9.93
N GLY A 44 -17.82 -1.88 -8.89
CA GLY A 44 -18.50 -0.68 -8.43
C GLY A 44 -17.98 -0.22 -7.07
N LEU A 45 -18.71 0.63 -6.36
CA LEU A 45 -18.22 1.30 -5.16
C LEU A 45 -18.81 0.81 -3.84
N ASP A 46 -19.77 -0.12 -3.88
CA ASP A 46 -20.39 -0.68 -2.69
C ASP A 46 -19.90 -2.11 -2.42
N PRO A 47 -19.10 -2.35 -1.36
CA PRO A 47 -18.55 -3.67 -1.07
C PRO A 47 -19.59 -4.71 -0.63
N GLU A 48 -20.85 -4.33 -0.39
CA GLU A 48 -21.95 -5.27 -0.12
C GLU A 48 -22.56 -5.81 -1.41
N GLU A 49 -22.46 -5.06 -2.52
CA GLU A 49 -23.06 -5.41 -3.82
C GLU A 49 -22.02 -5.70 -4.90
N ASN A 50 -20.79 -5.17 -4.73
CA ASN A 50 -19.74 -5.24 -5.74
C ASN A 50 -18.53 -6.06 -5.25
N VAL A 51 -17.76 -6.55 -6.20
CA VAL A 51 -16.62 -7.44 -5.95
C VAL A 51 -15.31 -6.88 -6.49
N ILE A 52 -14.18 -7.39 -5.96
CA ILE A 52 -12.84 -7.07 -6.44
C ILE A 52 -12.56 -7.88 -7.71
N ILE A 53 -12.06 -7.23 -8.75
CA ILE A 53 -11.69 -7.83 -10.04
C ILE A 53 -10.19 -7.74 -10.35
N GLU A 54 -9.44 -6.83 -9.70
CA GLU A 54 -7.98 -6.79 -9.77
C GLU A 54 -7.42 -6.30 -8.42
N ILE A 55 -6.26 -6.82 -8.05
CA ILE A 55 -5.45 -6.32 -6.95
C ILE A 55 -3.99 -6.20 -7.39
N ALA A 56 -3.37 -5.07 -7.12
CA ALA A 56 -1.94 -4.86 -7.27
C ALA A 56 -1.30 -4.41 -5.95
N THR A 57 -0.02 -4.71 -5.79
CA THR A 57 0.71 -4.41 -4.55
C THR A 57 2.13 -3.96 -4.86
N ILE A 58 2.59 -2.90 -4.18
CA ILE A 58 4.00 -2.46 -4.17
C ILE A 58 4.40 -2.21 -2.71
N VAL A 59 5.68 -2.46 -2.39
CA VAL A 59 6.30 -2.04 -1.12
C VAL A 59 7.35 -0.98 -1.41
N THR A 60 7.28 0.15 -0.68
CA THR A 60 8.32 1.19 -0.70
C THR A 60 8.96 1.36 0.68
N ASP A 61 10.10 2.05 0.73
CA ASP A 61 10.57 2.66 1.98
C ASP A 61 9.80 3.97 2.27
N SER A 62 10.13 4.63 3.40
CA SER A 62 9.53 5.92 3.78
C SER A 62 9.96 7.08 2.87
N ASP A 63 11.01 6.89 2.06
CA ASP A 63 11.47 7.84 1.06
C ASP A 63 10.80 7.66 -0.31
N LEU A 64 9.84 6.72 -0.40
CA LEU A 64 9.07 6.36 -1.60
C LEU A 64 9.89 5.64 -2.68
N ASN A 65 11.07 5.10 -2.34
CA ASN A 65 11.79 4.22 -3.23
C ASN A 65 11.11 2.85 -3.26
N ILE A 66 10.82 2.33 -4.45
CA ILE A 66 10.23 1.00 -4.62
C ILE A 66 11.26 -0.05 -4.18
N ILE A 67 10.89 -0.87 -3.20
CA ILE A 67 11.68 -1.98 -2.69
C ILE A 67 11.34 -3.25 -3.46
N ALA A 68 10.04 -3.50 -3.67
CA ALA A 68 9.55 -4.66 -4.39
C ALA A 68 8.21 -4.36 -5.05
N GLU A 69 8.03 -4.87 -6.28
CA GLU A 69 6.75 -4.96 -6.96
C GLU A 69 6.17 -6.35 -6.68
N GLY A 70 4.99 -6.40 -6.13
CA GLY A 70 4.29 -7.61 -5.75
C GLY A 70 3.36 -8.13 -6.84
N PRO A 71 2.47 -9.03 -6.47
CA PRO A 71 1.51 -9.57 -7.39
C PRO A 71 0.63 -8.48 -7.99
N ASN A 72 0.33 -8.63 -9.30
CA ASN A 72 -0.73 -7.94 -10.01
C ASN A 72 -1.68 -9.02 -10.54
N ILE A 73 -2.86 -9.16 -9.93
CA ILE A 73 -3.73 -10.33 -10.07
C ILE A 73 -5.11 -9.90 -10.54
N ALA A 74 -5.50 -10.33 -11.75
CA ALA A 74 -6.89 -10.36 -12.15
C ALA A 74 -7.59 -11.51 -11.40
N ILE A 75 -8.73 -11.23 -10.78
CA ILE A 75 -9.49 -12.17 -9.93
C ILE A 75 -10.70 -12.64 -10.71
N PHE A 76 -10.82 -13.95 -10.86
CA PHE A 76 -12.00 -14.53 -11.50
C PHE A 76 -13.29 -14.11 -10.79
N GLN A 77 -14.27 -13.66 -11.60
CA GLN A 77 -15.63 -13.41 -11.16
C GLN A 77 -16.62 -14.00 -12.16
N PRO A 78 -17.75 -14.56 -11.68
CA PRO A 78 -18.79 -15.04 -12.57
C PRO A 78 -19.44 -13.88 -13.33
N GLU A 79 -20.04 -14.17 -14.50
CA GLU A 79 -20.60 -13.14 -15.37
C GLU A 79 -21.70 -12.32 -14.66
N GLU A 80 -22.45 -12.93 -13.74
CA GLU A 80 -23.48 -12.25 -12.95
C GLU A 80 -22.91 -11.11 -12.08
N GLU A 81 -21.65 -11.21 -11.66
CA GLU A 81 -20.98 -10.12 -10.93
C GLU A 81 -20.47 -9.05 -11.87
N LEU A 82 -20.00 -9.42 -13.07
CA LEU A 82 -19.54 -8.46 -14.09
C LEU A 82 -20.72 -7.65 -14.69
N GLU A 83 -21.90 -8.26 -14.81
CA GLU A 83 -23.11 -7.57 -15.28
C GLU A 83 -23.62 -6.48 -14.31
N LYS A 84 -23.17 -6.45 -13.06
CA LYS A 84 -23.52 -5.40 -12.10
C LYS A 84 -22.76 -4.09 -12.33
N MET A 85 -21.72 -4.09 -13.18
CA MET A 85 -20.97 -2.90 -13.49
C MET A 85 -21.81 -1.84 -14.19
N ASP A 86 -21.63 -0.58 -13.81
CA ASP A 86 -22.18 0.55 -14.56
C ASP A 86 -21.47 0.75 -15.90
N GLU A 87 -22.03 1.59 -16.76
CA GLU A 87 -21.52 1.87 -18.10
C GLU A 87 -20.08 2.42 -18.08
N TRP A 88 -19.73 3.19 -17.05
CA TRP A 88 -18.37 3.74 -16.89
C TRP A 88 -17.36 2.63 -16.64
N ASN A 89 -17.63 1.74 -15.65
CA ASN A 89 -16.78 0.60 -15.31
C ASN A 89 -16.62 -0.36 -16.50
N VAL A 90 -17.75 -0.73 -17.15
CA VAL A 90 -17.73 -1.60 -18.35
C VAL A 90 -16.83 -0.99 -19.44
N THR A 91 -17.00 0.30 -19.73
CA THR A 91 -16.23 0.98 -20.79
C THR A 91 -14.74 0.97 -20.47
N HIS A 92 -14.36 1.34 -19.25
CA HIS A 92 -12.95 1.47 -18.85
C HIS A 92 -12.26 0.12 -18.71
N HIS A 93 -12.88 -0.84 -18.04
CA HIS A 93 -12.30 -2.17 -17.84
C HIS A 93 -12.27 -3.02 -19.12
N THR A 94 -13.16 -2.77 -20.07
CA THR A 94 -13.07 -3.38 -21.41
C THR A 94 -11.94 -2.76 -22.21
N ALA A 95 -11.83 -1.42 -22.21
CA ALA A 95 -10.82 -0.71 -23.00
C ALA A 95 -9.38 -1.05 -22.60
N ASN A 96 -9.15 -1.33 -21.30
CA ASN A 96 -7.82 -1.71 -20.77
C ASN A 96 -7.59 -3.23 -20.72
N GLY A 97 -8.55 -4.05 -21.17
CA GLY A 97 -8.45 -5.52 -21.24
C GLY A 97 -8.62 -6.24 -19.90
N LEU A 98 -9.06 -5.54 -18.84
CA LEU A 98 -9.24 -6.15 -17.52
C LEU A 98 -10.37 -7.16 -17.52
N ILE A 99 -11.49 -6.89 -18.19
CA ILE A 99 -12.65 -7.81 -18.26
C ILE A 99 -12.23 -9.16 -18.85
N ASP A 100 -11.46 -9.16 -19.93
CA ASP A 100 -10.98 -10.40 -20.54
C ASP A 100 -10.01 -11.13 -19.61
N ALA A 101 -9.11 -10.40 -18.94
CA ALA A 101 -8.20 -10.98 -17.95
C ALA A 101 -8.93 -11.60 -16.75
N VAL A 102 -10.03 -11.00 -16.30
CA VAL A 102 -10.90 -11.54 -15.22
C VAL A 102 -11.59 -12.83 -15.66
N ARG A 103 -12.14 -12.87 -16.87
CA ARG A 103 -12.79 -14.07 -17.44
C ARG A 103 -11.82 -15.22 -17.65
N GLU A 104 -10.57 -14.94 -18.05
CA GLU A 104 -9.52 -15.93 -18.27
C GLU A 104 -8.80 -16.36 -16.99
N SER A 105 -9.00 -15.66 -15.89
CA SER A 105 -8.35 -15.94 -14.62
C SER A 105 -8.92 -17.21 -13.99
N ASP A 106 -8.06 -17.98 -13.32
CA ASP A 106 -8.41 -19.09 -12.44
C ASP A 106 -8.21 -18.75 -10.94
N VAL A 107 -7.86 -17.49 -10.65
CA VAL A 107 -7.52 -17.02 -9.31
C VAL A 107 -8.77 -16.55 -8.58
N SER A 108 -9.11 -17.24 -7.50
CA SER A 108 -10.18 -16.81 -6.61
C SER A 108 -9.74 -15.63 -5.72
N ASN A 109 -10.70 -14.92 -5.14
CA ASN A 109 -10.46 -13.85 -4.16
C ASN A 109 -9.59 -14.34 -2.98
N ALA A 110 -9.86 -15.52 -2.43
CA ALA A 110 -9.07 -16.12 -1.37
C ALA A 110 -7.63 -16.44 -1.81
N THR A 111 -7.43 -16.90 -3.03
CA THR A 111 -6.09 -17.17 -3.59
C THR A 111 -5.31 -15.86 -3.79
N ALA A 112 -5.96 -14.81 -4.27
CA ALA A 112 -5.36 -13.49 -4.43
C ALA A 112 -4.93 -12.91 -3.07
N GLU A 113 -5.76 -13.02 -2.03
CA GLU A 113 -5.44 -12.61 -0.67
C GLU A 113 -4.20 -13.36 -0.14
N ILE A 114 -4.14 -14.68 -0.29
CA ILE A 114 -3.01 -15.51 0.15
C ILE A 114 -1.72 -15.09 -0.56
N ARG A 115 -1.73 -15.00 -1.89
CA ARG A 115 -0.54 -14.61 -2.68
C ARG A 115 -0.04 -13.21 -2.31
N THR A 116 -0.94 -12.28 -2.08
CA THR A 116 -0.60 -10.91 -1.63
C THR A 116 0.02 -10.93 -0.24
N LEU A 117 -0.53 -11.71 0.70
CA LEU A 117 0.01 -11.87 2.04
C LEU A 117 1.38 -12.56 2.06
N GLU A 118 1.59 -13.58 1.23
CA GLU A 118 2.89 -14.25 1.08
C GLU A 118 3.96 -13.26 0.66
N PHE A 119 3.68 -12.46 -0.38
CA PHE A 119 4.58 -11.40 -0.81
C PHE A 119 4.85 -10.36 0.30
N LEU A 120 3.81 -9.84 0.95
CA LEU A 120 3.98 -8.81 1.98
C LEU A 120 4.80 -9.28 3.18
N ARG A 121 4.68 -10.55 3.57
CA ARG A 121 5.44 -11.13 4.69
C ARG A 121 6.95 -11.20 4.46
N GLU A 122 7.40 -11.12 3.20
CA GLU A 122 8.84 -11.04 2.89
C GLU A 122 9.43 -9.67 3.21
N TYR A 123 8.61 -8.60 3.23
CA TYR A 123 9.08 -7.20 3.33
C TYR A 123 8.52 -6.45 4.54
N CYS A 124 7.41 -6.91 5.09
CA CYS A 124 6.64 -6.20 6.12
C CYS A 124 6.25 -7.13 7.28
N GLU A 125 6.14 -6.55 8.48
CA GLU A 125 5.58 -7.24 9.65
C GLU A 125 4.09 -6.86 9.82
N ALA A 126 3.29 -7.82 10.28
CA ALA A 126 1.86 -7.62 10.50
C ALA A 126 1.58 -6.45 11.47
N GLY A 127 0.67 -5.58 11.09
CA GLY A 127 0.24 -4.44 11.89
C GLY A 127 1.24 -3.27 11.96
N GLN A 128 2.38 -3.32 11.24
CA GLN A 128 3.42 -2.30 11.34
C GLN A 128 3.44 -1.32 10.17
N SER A 129 3.16 -1.78 8.95
CA SER A 129 3.26 -0.96 7.73
C SER A 129 1.92 -0.34 7.35
N LEU A 130 1.95 0.96 7.04
CA LEU A 130 0.75 1.71 6.65
C LEU A 130 0.30 1.31 5.25
N LEU A 131 -1.02 1.24 5.06
CA LEU A 131 -1.63 1.10 3.74
C LEU A 131 -1.71 2.47 3.07
N CYS A 132 -1.23 2.57 1.82
CA CYS A 132 -1.09 3.80 1.06
C CYS A 132 -1.81 3.68 -0.30
N GLY A 133 -2.36 4.78 -0.79
CA GLY A 133 -2.99 4.89 -2.10
C GLY A 133 -3.79 6.17 -2.26
N ASN A 134 -4.41 6.36 -3.42
CA ASN A 134 -5.37 7.44 -3.63
C ASN A 134 -6.75 6.97 -3.18
N THR A 135 -7.44 7.79 -2.37
CA THR A 135 -8.78 7.47 -1.83
C THR A 135 -8.81 6.09 -1.14
N ILE A 136 -7.70 5.72 -0.54
CA ILE A 136 -7.41 4.37 0.02
C ILE A 136 -8.47 3.89 1.03
N GLY A 137 -9.31 4.78 1.53
CA GLY A 137 -10.44 4.42 2.37
C GLY A 137 -11.46 3.54 1.66
N GLN A 138 -11.61 3.67 0.33
CA GLN A 138 -12.48 2.83 -0.48
C GLN A 138 -11.90 1.41 -0.59
N ASP A 139 -10.62 1.29 -0.94
CA ASP A 139 -9.94 -0.01 -0.98
C ASP A 139 -10.02 -0.72 0.37
N ARG A 140 -9.83 -0.02 1.49
CA ARG A 140 -9.98 -0.59 2.82
C ARG A 140 -11.37 -1.15 3.11
N ARG A 141 -12.44 -0.54 2.57
CA ARG A 141 -13.79 -1.07 2.72
C ARG A 141 -13.93 -2.42 2.00
N PHE A 142 -13.41 -2.51 0.77
CA PHE A 142 -13.40 -3.75 -0.01
C PHE A 142 -12.49 -4.81 0.59
N LEU A 143 -11.28 -4.46 1.03
CA LEU A 143 -10.40 -5.39 1.74
C LEU A 143 -11.06 -5.95 3.00
N ARG A 144 -11.76 -5.13 3.77
CA ARG A 144 -12.48 -5.60 4.97
C ARG A 144 -13.58 -6.59 4.65
N ALA A 145 -14.32 -6.38 3.56
CA ALA A 145 -15.42 -7.24 3.16
C ALA A 145 -14.94 -8.54 2.49
N HIS A 146 -13.91 -8.45 1.65
CA HIS A 146 -13.53 -9.52 0.73
C HIS A 146 -12.17 -10.16 1.03
N MET A 147 -11.25 -9.47 1.72
CA MET A 147 -9.89 -9.91 2.06
C MET A 147 -9.52 -9.50 3.50
N PRO A 148 -10.28 -9.98 4.51
CA PRO A 148 -10.15 -9.49 5.89
C PRO A 148 -8.78 -9.76 6.52
N THR A 149 -8.11 -10.86 6.16
CA THR A 149 -6.77 -11.19 6.68
C THR A 149 -5.72 -10.21 6.16
N LEU A 150 -5.81 -9.80 4.90
CA LEU A 150 -4.96 -8.77 4.30
C LEU A 150 -5.22 -7.41 4.93
N GLN A 151 -6.49 -7.07 5.17
CA GLN A 151 -6.85 -5.83 5.87
C GLN A 151 -6.27 -5.78 7.29
N GLU A 152 -6.30 -6.89 8.03
CA GLU A 152 -5.76 -7.00 9.39
C GLU A 152 -4.22 -6.99 9.41
N PHE A 153 -3.59 -7.47 8.34
CA PHE A 153 -2.13 -7.42 8.18
C PHE A 153 -1.60 -5.99 8.10
N CYS A 154 -2.35 -5.08 7.48
CA CYS A 154 -1.97 -3.67 7.37
C CYS A 154 -2.17 -2.93 8.69
N HIS A 155 -1.31 -1.94 8.97
CA HIS A 155 -1.52 -1.04 10.09
C HIS A 155 -2.88 -0.32 9.97
N TYR A 156 -3.53 0.00 11.11
CA TYR A 156 -4.87 0.63 11.11
C TYR A 156 -4.90 2.05 10.51
N ARG A 157 -3.76 2.76 10.53
CA ARG A 157 -3.61 4.07 9.86
C ARG A 157 -3.28 3.88 8.39
N SER A 158 -3.57 4.94 7.60
CA SER A 158 -3.27 4.99 6.17
C SER A 158 -2.55 6.27 5.80
N ILE A 159 -1.90 6.25 4.64
CA ILE A 159 -1.51 7.47 3.91
C ILE A 159 -2.42 7.56 2.69
N ASP A 160 -3.34 8.53 2.71
CA ASP A 160 -4.22 8.83 1.59
C ASP A 160 -3.66 9.99 0.78
N VAL A 161 -3.17 9.69 -0.41
CA VAL A 161 -2.57 10.68 -1.32
C VAL A 161 -3.61 11.69 -1.80
N SER A 162 -4.87 11.27 -1.97
CA SER A 162 -5.97 12.18 -2.33
C SER A 162 -6.20 13.26 -1.27
N SER A 163 -6.05 12.92 0.02
CA SER A 163 -6.14 13.92 1.10
C SER A 163 -5.02 14.95 1.01
N VAL A 164 -3.79 14.53 0.68
CA VAL A 164 -2.65 15.45 0.47
C VAL A 164 -2.91 16.35 -0.74
N LYS A 165 -3.41 15.80 -1.84
CA LYS A 165 -3.83 16.55 -3.04
C LYS A 165 -4.85 17.63 -2.71
N GLU A 166 -5.89 17.27 -1.97
CA GLU A 166 -6.96 18.20 -1.58
C GLU A 166 -6.43 19.35 -0.69
N LEU A 167 -5.52 19.07 0.24
CA LEU A 167 -4.88 20.09 1.07
C LEU A 167 -3.94 20.97 0.24
N SER A 168 -3.17 20.38 -0.67
CA SER A 168 -2.31 21.11 -1.60
C SER A 168 -3.08 22.13 -2.42
N SER A 169 -4.18 21.72 -3.05
CA SER A 169 -4.99 22.59 -3.89
C SER A 169 -5.60 23.78 -3.13
N ARG A 170 -5.90 23.61 -1.83
CA ARG A 170 -6.50 24.66 -1.00
C ARG A 170 -5.48 25.59 -0.36
N TRP A 171 -4.37 25.05 0.10
CA TRP A 171 -3.40 25.81 0.89
C TRP A 171 -2.24 26.35 0.05
N TYR A 172 -1.96 25.68 -1.08
CA TYR A 172 -0.89 26.03 -2.02
C TYR A 172 -1.40 26.18 -3.47
N PRO A 173 -2.40 27.03 -3.72
CA PRO A 173 -3.07 27.12 -5.04
C PRO A 173 -2.16 27.61 -6.17
N LYS A 174 -0.95 28.09 -5.85
CA LYS A 174 0.06 28.52 -6.82
C LYS A 174 1.01 27.39 -7.24
N GLU A 175 1.05 26.31 -6.47
CA GLU A 175 1.86 25.16 -6.81
C GLU A 175 1.20 24.37 -7.96
N LYS A 176 2.03 23.90 -8.87
CA LYS A 176 1.55 23.12 -10.00
C LYS A 176 1.07 21.75 -9.51
N GLY A 177 -0.19 21.43 -9.75
CA GLY A 177 -0.73 20.12 -9.46
C GLY A 177 -0.02 19.01 -10.24
N PHE A 178 -0.05 17.80 -9.70
CA PHE A 178 0.48 16.60 -10.36
C PHE A 178 -0.50 16.15 -11.46
N ALA A 179 0.00 15.97 -12.70
CA ALA A 179 -0.76 15.36 -13.78
C ALA A 179 -0.52 13.84 -13.76
N LYS A 180 -1.50 13.10 -13.27
CA LYS A 180 -1.43 11.62 -13.27
C LYS A 180 -1.60 11.13 -14.72
N PRO A 181 -0.74 10.21 -15.22
CA PRO A 181 -0.97 9.55 -16.50
C PRO A 181 -2.31 8.81 -16.46
N SER A 182 -3.03 8.80 -17.59
CA SER A 182 -4.26 8.02 -17.72
C SER A 182 -3.91 6.54 -17.86
N GLY A 183 -3.99 5.77 -16.81
CA GLY A 183 -3.94 4.33 -16.79
C GLY A 183 -5.03 3.87 -15.81
N HIS A 184 -5.80 2.87 -16.13
CA HIS A 184 -6.83 2.33 -15.26
C HIS A 184 -6.53 0.84 -15.05
N ARG A 185 -5.31 0.55 -14.61
CA ARG A 185 -4.84 -0.75 -14.16
C ARG A 185 -4.16 -0.55 -12.80
N ALA A 186 -4.52 -1.37 -11.84
CA ALA A 186 -4.13 -1.21 -10.45
C ALA A 186 -2.62 -0.96 -10.24
N LEU A 187 -1.73 -1.70 -10.95
CA LEU A 187 -0.28 -1.51 -10.81
C LEU A 187 0.21 -0.12 -11.30
N ASP A 188 -0.34 0.37 -12.41
CA ASP A 188 0.03 1.68 -12.97
C ASP A 188 -0.50 2.80 -12.09
N ASP A 189 -1.69 2.61 -11.49
CA ASP A 189 -2.31 3.54 -10.56
C ASP A 189 -1.53 3.64 -9.25
N ILE A 190 -0.99 2.55 -8.72
CA ILE A 190 -0.05 2.57 -7.59
C ILE A 190 1.20 3.40 -7.95
N LYS A 191 1.83 3.11 -9.09
CA LYS A 191 3.03 3.86 -9.54
C LYS A 191 2.74 5.34 -9.74
N GLY A 192 1.54 5.67 -10.22
CA GLY A 192 1.03 7.04 -10.31
C GLY A 192 0.90 7.69 -8.93
N SER A 193 0.32 6.99 -7.96
CA SER A 193 0.10 7.46 -6.59
C SER A 193 1.41 7.71 -5.84
N ILE A 194 2.41 6.83 -6.01
CA ILE A 194 3.76 7.01 -5.43
C ILE A 194 4.41 8.27 -5.99
N ARG A 195 4.37 8.47 -7.32
CA ARG A 195 4.92 9.67 -7.97
C ARG A 195 4.18 10.95 -7.57
N GLU A 196 2.86 10.87 -7.40
CA GLU A 196 2.04 11.98 -6.93
C GLU A 196 2.43 12.40 -5.51
N LEU A 197 2.58 11.43 -4.58
CA LEU A 197 3.02 11.72 -3.22
C LEU A 197 4.45 12.28 -3.19
N ALA A 198 5.38 11.75 -4.00
CA ALA A 198 6.73 12.27 -4.14
C ALA A 198 6.74 13.72 -4.64
N HIS A 199 5.90 14.06 -5.63
CA HIS A 199 5.73 15.43 -6.09
C HIS A 199 5.28 16.38 -4.96
N TYR A 200 4.27 15.99 -4.15
CA TYR A 200 3.85 16.82 -3.02
C TYR A 200 4.92 16.93 -1.94
N ARG A 201 5.66 15.85 -1.67
CA ARG A 201 6.79 15.88 -0.74
C ARG A 201 7.82 16.94 -1.15
N GLU A 202 8.18 17.02 -2.42
CA GLU A 202 9.17 17.98 -2.92
C GLU A 202 8.63 19.41 -2.99
N SER A 203 7.37 19.59 -3.36
CA SER A 203 6.80 20.92 -3.62
C SER A 203 6.23 21.59 -2.36
N ILE A 204 5.68 20.82 -1.41
CA ILE A 204 4.91 21.36 -0.28
C ILE A 204 5.58 21.11 1.06
N PHE A 205 6.05 19.89 1.33
CA PHE A 205 6.65 19.53 2.61
C PHE A 205 8.12 19.96 2.62
N LYS A 206 8.39 21.12 3.23
CA LYS A 206 9.72 21.72 3.36
C LYS A 206 10.23 21.63 4.79
#